data_5fe994cf00b782461b7a138dd0932955
#
_entry.id   5fe994cf00b782461b7a138dd0932955
#
_cell.length_a   1.000
_cell.length_b   1.000
_cell.length_c   1.000
_cell.angle_alpha   90.00
_cell.angle_beta   90.00
_cell.angle_gamma   90.00
#
_symmetry.space_group_name_H-M   'P 1'
#
loop_
_entity.id
_entity.type
_entity.pdbx_description
1 polymer ?
#
loop_
_entity_poly.entity_id
_entity_poly.type
_entity_poly.pdbx_seq_one_letter_code
_entity_poly.pdbx_strand_id
1 'polypeptide(L)'
;MSRSAGGRAWSGPSGGPGTAAEQLDRKRAEFLARAEQAFDRMFGADGQNELVTFAQREERACEVTDALARWLMAEHIALDPCGPASVEADCPLCGGPVRYESAAQAALEVREFQTRRGPIEYRRAAARCPRCRRIFFPA
;
A
#
# COMPACT_ATOMS: atom_id res chain seq x y z
N MET A 1 -27.96 53.30 13.35
CA MET A 1 -27.72 52.64 12.04
C MET A 1 -26.77 51.48 12.25
N SER A 2 -27.31 50.33 12.48
CA SER A 2 -26.52 49.10 12.72
C SER A 2 -26.35 48.36 11.36
N ARG A 3 -25.13 48.20 10.91
CA ARG A 3 -24.81 47.32 9.78
C ARG A 3 -24.36 45.96 10.33
N SER A 4 -25.25 45.00 10.22
CA SER A 4 -24.99 43.60 10.52
C SER A 4 -24.11 43.05 9.38
N ALA A 5 -22.89 42.69 9.72
CA ALA A 5 -21.99 41.96 8.81
C ALA A 5 -22.28 40.46 8.94
N GLY A 6 -23.03 39.93 7.99
CA GLY A 6 -23.23 38.49 7.85
C GLY A 6 -21.93 37.79 7.44
N GLY A 7 -21.25 37.18 8.40
CA GLY A 7 -20.14 36.28 8.13
C GLY A 7 -20.66 35.03 7.43
N ARG A 8 -20.29 34.84 6.16
CA ARG A 8 -20.48 33.57 5.47
C ARG A 8 -19.51 32.55 6.08
N ALA A 9 -20.05 31.60 6.81
CA ALA A 9 -19.30 30.43 7.22
C ALA A 9 -18.84 29.68 5.95
N TRP A 10 -17.55 29.56 5.77
CA TRP A 10 -16.97 28.70 4.74
C TRP A 10 -17.17 27.25 5.17
N SER A 11 -18.10 26.57 4.51
CA SER A 11 -18.18 25.11 4.55
C SER A 11 -17.07 24.57 3.67
N GLY A 12 -15.89 24.32 4.25
CA GLY A 12 -14.83 23.58 3.59
C GLY A 12 -15.32 22.18 3.20
N PRO A 13 -14.75 21.57 2.15
CA PRO A 13 -15.15 20.21 1.77
C PRO A 13 -14.83 19.27 2.92
N SER A 14 -15.87 18.70 3.52
CA SER A 14 -15.78 17.63 4.51
C SER A 14 -15.40 16.34 3.81
N GLY A 15 -14.15 16.26 3.35
CA GLY A 15 -13.50 15.05 2.88
C GLY A 15 -12.97 14.25 4.07
N GLY A 16 -13.86 13.72 4.89
CA GLY A 16 -13.50 12.67 5.84
C GLY A 16 -12.99 11.43 5.06
N PRO A 17 -12.15 10.58 5.68
CA PRO A 17 -11.78 9.32 5.07
C PRO A 17 -13.07 8.56 4.76
N GLY A 18 -13.31 8.24 3.48
CA GLY A 18 -14.50 7.51 3.04
C GLY A 18 -14.64 6.19 3.80
N THR A 19 -15.83 5.62 3.78
CA THR A 19 -16.10 4.33 4.44
C THR A 19 -15.13 3.25 3.95
N ALA A 20 -14.95 2.19 4.73
CA ALA A 20 -14.09 1.06 4.34
C ALA A 20 -14.53 0.47 2.99
N ALA A 21 -15.83 0.45 2.71
CA ALA A 21 -16.37 0.00 1.43
C ALA A 21 -15.95 0.90 0.26
N GLU A 22 -16.02 2.23 0.43
CA GLU A 22 -15.57 3.18 -0.59
C GLU A 22 -14.07 3.11 -0.83
N GLN A 23 -13.28 2.84 0.21
CA GLN A 23 -11.83 2.63 0.07
C GLN A 23 -11.54 1.36 -0.74
N LEU A 24 -12.24 0.25 -0.48
CA LEU A 24 -12.10 -0.99 -1.22
C LEU A 24 -12.52 -0.84 -2.68
N ASP A 25 -13.62 -0.12 -2.94
CA ASP A 25 -14.08 0.12 -4.30
C ASP A 25 -13.08 0.94 -5.12
N ARG A 26 -12.49 1.97 -4.51
CA ARG A 26 -11.39 2.73 -5.14
C ARG A 26 -10.18 1.86 -5.45
N LYS A 27 -9.77 1.00 -4.52
CA LYS A 27 -8.64 0.08 -4.72
C LYS A 27 -8.95 -0.95 -5.80
N ARG A 28 -10.18 -1.43 -5.88
CA ARG A 28 -10.61 -2.33 -6.96
C ARG A 28 -10.53 -1.65 -8.32
N ALA A 29 -11.04 -0.42 -8.44
CA ALA A 29 -10.95 0.34 -9.68
C ALA A 29 -9.50 0.59 -10.11
N GLU A 30 -8.63 0.93 -9.18
CA GLU A 30 -7.21 1.12 -9.43
C GLU A 30 -6.51 -0.19 -9.82
N PHE A 31 -6.86 -1.30 -9.18
CA PHE A 31 -6.36 -2.63 -9.56
C PHE A 31 -6.74 -2.98 -10.99
N LEU A 32 -8.00 -2.78 -11.38
CA LEU A 32 -8.47 -3.06 -12.73
C LEU A 32 -7.75 -2.21 -13.79
N ALA A 33 -7.52 -0.93 -13.51
CA ALA A 33 -6.75 -0.06 -14.39
C ALA A 33 -5.30 -0.54 -14.55
N ARG A 34 -4.65 -0.98 -13.46
CA ARG A 34 -3.28 -1.53 -13.51
C ARG A 34 -3.23 -2.88 -14.22
N ALA A 35 -4.24 -3.71 -14.03
CA ALA A 35 -4.35 -4.99 -14.73
C ALA A 35 -4.53 -4.79 -16.25
N GLU A 36 -5.32 -3.82 -16.67
CA GLU A 36 -5.47 -3.43 -18.07
C GLU A 36 -4.14 -2.94 -18.66
N GLN A 37 -3.42 -2.07 -17.97
CA GLN A 37 -2.08 -1.63 -18.38
C GLN A 37 -1.09 -2.80 -18.48
N ALA A 38 -1.13 -3.74 -17.54
CA ALA A 38 -0.29 -4.94 -17.59
C ALA A 38 -0.63 -5.82 -18.80
N PHE A 39 -1.90 -5.97 -19.11
CA PHE A 39 -2.37 -6.66 -20.30
C PHE A 39 -1.88 -5.99 -21.57
N ASP A 40 -2.04 -4.67 -21.70
CA ASP A 40 -1.57 -3.92 -22.87
C ASP A 40 -0.04 -4.01 -23.05
N ARG A 41 0.71 -4.01 -21.95
CA ARG A 41 2.17 -4.20 -22.01
C ARG A 41 2.58 -5.59 -22.46
N MET A 42 1.77 -6.61 -22.18
CA MET A 42 2.04 -7.99 -22.59
C MET A 42 1.63 -8.25 -24.04
N PHE A 43 0.46 -7.75 -24.45
CA PHE A 43 -0.15 -8.07 -25.73
C PHE A 43 -0.08 -6.93 -26.75
N GLY A 44 0.34 -5.73 -26.34
CA GLY A 44 0.28 -4.51 -27.14
C GLY A 44 -1.13 -3.90 -27.19
N ALA A 45 -1.23 -2.58 -27.12
CA ALA A 45 -2.54 -1.88 -27.15
C ALA A 45 -3.32 -2.15 -28.45
N ASP A 46 -2.60 -2.37 -29.56
CA ASP A 46 -3.18 -2.62 -30.88
C ASP A 46 -3.11 -4.11 -31.29
N GLY A 47 -2.82 -5.00 -30.37
CA GLY A 47 -2.64 -6.43 -30.66
C GLY A 47 -1.36 -6.76 -31.41
N GLN A 48 -0.46 -5.81 -31.57
CA GLN A 48 0.86 -6.02 -32.18
C GLN A 48 1.84 -6.49 -31.10
N ASN A 49 2.13 -7.76 -31.11
CA ASN A 49 3.07 -8.35 -30.17
C ASN A 49 4.50 -8.31 -30.76
N GLU A 50 5.34 -7.43 -30.20
CA GLU A 50 6.74 -7.30 -30.56
C GLU A 50 7.65 -8.38 -29.95
N LEU A 51 7.11 -9.19 -29.03
CA LEU A 51 7.87 -10.22 -28.33
C LEU A 51 7.99 -11.47 -29.22
N VAL A 52 9.19 -11.73 -29.73
CA VAL A 52 9.44 -12.77 -30.69
C VAL A 52 9.90 -14.07 -30.04
N THR A 53 10.75 -13.99 -29.00
CA THR A 53 11.31 -15.17 -28.35
C THR A 53 10.54 -15.55 -27.07
N PHE A 54 10.70 -16.83 -26.66
CA PHE A 54 10.13 -17.28 -25.38
C PHE A 54 10.71 -16.49 -24.21
N ALA A 55 12.03 -16.26 -24.19
CA ALA A 55 12.69 -15.52 -23.13
C ALA A 55 12.15 -14.08 -22.99
N GLN A 56 11.92 -13.39 -24.10
CA GLN A 56 11.30 -12.05 -24.07
C GLN A 56 9.88 -12.07 -23.49
N ARG A 57 9.11 -13.10 -23.82
CA ARG A 57 7.74 -13.26 -23.30
C ARG A 57 7.74 -13.55 -21.79
N GLU A 58 8.64 -14.44 -21.35
CA GLU A 58 8.81 -14.77 -19.94
C GLU A 58 9.25 -13.54 -19.14
N GLU A 59 10.28 -12.83 -19.60
CA GLU A 59 10.77 -11.62 -18.95
C GLU A 59 9.67 -10.54 -18.82
N ARG A 60 8.93 -10.30 -19.90
CA ARG A 60 7.83 -9.34 -19.89
C ARG A 60 6.70 -9.77 -18.95
N ALA A 61 6.34 -11.05 -18.95
CA ALA A 61 5.32 -11.57 -18.04
C ALA A 61 5.72 -11.41 -16.57
N CYS A 62 6.98 -11.74 -16.24
CA CYS A 62 7.52 -11.52 -14.89
C CYS A 62 7.52 -10.03 -14.52
N GLU A 63 7.98 -9.16 -15.39
CA GLU A 63 8.04 -7.73 -15.16
C GLU A 63 6.66 -7.14 -14.81
N VAL A 64 5.65 -7.43 -15.64
CA VAL A 64 4.30 -6.86 -15.43
C VAL A 64 3.60 -7.47 -14.22
N THR A 65 3.77 -8.75 -13.96
CA THR A 65 3.16 -9.42 -12.81
C THR A 65 3.86 -9.06 -11.50
N ASP A 66 5.17 -8.89 -11.48
CA ASP A 66 5.91 -8.46 -10.29
C ASP A 66 5.56 -7.03 -9.90
N ALA A 67 5.38 -6.14 -10.87
CA ALA A 67 4.91 -4.77 -10.62
C ALA A 67 3.51 -4.77 -9.97
N LEU A 68 2.59 -5.57 -10.49
CA LEU A 68 1.23 -5.70 -9.96
C LEU A 68 1.25 -6.34 -8.56
N ALA A 69 2.08 -7.36 -8.34
CA ALA A 69 2.21 -8.01 -7.04
C ALA A 69 2.75 -7.05 -5.98
N ARG A 70 3.76 -6.24 -6.30
CA ARG A 70 4.28 -5.22 -5.38
C ARG A 70 3.22 -4.19 -4.99
N TRP A 71 2.46 -3.72 -5.98
CA TRP A 71 1.38 -2.79 -5.72
C TRP A 71 0.31 -3.39 -4.80
N LEU A 72 -0.14 -4.63 -5.07
CA LEU A 72 -1.12 -5.33 -4.21
C LEU A 72 -0.64 -5.46 -2.76
N MET A 73 0.61 -5.82 -2.55
CA MET A 73 1.18 -5.95 -1.21
C MET A 73 1.21 -4.60 -0.48
N ALA A 74 1.67 -3.54 -1.14
CA ALA A 74 1.74 -2.21 -0.56
C ALA A 74 0.35 -1.68 -0.18
N GLU A 75 -0.63 -1.85 -1.07
CA GLU A 75 -2.00 -1.40 -0.84
C GLU A 75 -2.70 -2.20 0.26
N HIS A 76 -2.45 -3.50 0.34
CA HIS A 76 -3.00 -4.33 1.40
C HIS A 76 -2.43 -3.94 2.78
N ILE A 77 -1.14 -3.68 2.87
CA ILE A 77 -0.49 -3.18 4.09
C ILE A 77 -1.10 -1.83 4.51
N ALA A 78 -1.39 -0.95 3.56
CA ALA A 78 -1.98 0.36 3.82
C ALA A 78 -3.43 0.30 4.35
N LEU A 79 -4.13 -0.82 4.14
CA LEU A 79 -5.50 -1.04 4.68
C LEU A 79 -5.50 -1.44 6.15
N ASP A 80 -4.40 -1.94 6.67
CA ASP A 80 -4.35 -2.35 8.06
C ASP A 80 -4.58 -1.14 8.97
N PRO A 81 -5.46 -1.25 9.99
CA PRO A 81 -5.65 -0.16 10.93
C PRO A 81 -4.32 0.15 11.62
N CYS A 82 -3.94 1.42 11.60
CA CYS A 82 -2.87 1.90 12.45
C CYS A 82 -3.35 1.78 13.89
N GLY A 83 -2.94 0.72 14.58
CA GLY A 83 -3.23 0.54 15.99
C GLY A 83 -2.65 1.67 16.84
N PRO A 84 -3.07 1.81 18.10
CA PRO A 84 -2.49 2.79 19.03
C PRO A 84 -0.98 2.62 19.08
N ALA A 85 -0.28 3.72 19.30
CA ALA A 85 1.18 3.79 19.35
C ALA A 85 1.74 2.93 20.51
N SER A 86 1.68 1.63 20.36
CA SER A 86 2.35 0.69 21.25
C SER A 86 3.78 0.52 20.77
N VAL A 87 4.74 0.72 21.66
CA VAL A 87 6.17 0.52 21.36
C VAL A 87 6.66 -0.88 21.70
N GLU A 88 5.78 -1.71 22.22
CA GLU A 88 6.05 -3.10 22.61
C GLU A 88 4.90 -4.01 22.16
N ALA A 89 5.24 -5.14 21.57
CA ALA A 89 4.29 -6.20 21.21
C ALA A 89 4.98 -7.54 21.28
N ASP A 90 4.19 -8.60 21.44
CA ASP A 90 4.69 -9.95 21.33
C ASP A 90 4.72 -10.40 19.87
N CYS A 91 5.79 -11.10 19.51
CA CYS A 91 5.90 -11.67 18.18
C CYS A 91 4.78 -12.70 17.93
N PRO A 92 3.96 -12.56 16.87
CA PRO A 92 2.85 -13.46 16.59
C PRO A 92 3.30 -14.88 16.24
N LEU A 93 4.60 -15.09 15.97
CA LEU A 93 5.15 -16.37 15.53
C LEU A 93 5.87 -17.12 16.67
N CYS A 94 6.61 -16.41 17.51
CA CYS A 94 7.38 -17.06 18.57
C CYS A 94 7.04 -16.57 19.99
N GLY A 95 6.14 -15.60 20.14
CA GLY A 95 5.73 -15.03 21.42
C GLY A 95 6.79 -14.22 22.14
N GLY A 96 7.95 -13.96 21.52
CA GLY A 96 9.01 -13.16 22.12
C GLY A 96 8.69 -11.66 22.13
N PRO A 97 9.14 -10.89 23.14
CA PRO A 97 8.91 -9.46 23.22
C PRO A 97 9.66 -8.72 22.12
N VAL A 98 8.98 -7.76 21.48
CA VAL A 98 9.54 -6.96 20.40
C VAL A 98 9.27 -5.48 20.67
N ARG A 99 10.32 -4.66 20.54
CA ARG A 99 10.22 -3.20 20.53
C ARG A 99 10.18 -2.70 19.10
N TYR A 100 9.33 -1.72 18.84
CA TYR A 100 9.21 -1.10 17.53
C TYR A 100 8.87 0.39 17.65
N GLU A 101 9.04 1.13 16.57
CA GLU A 101 8.66 2.53 16.54
C GLU A 101 7.14 2.71 16.64
N SER A 102 6.71 3.81 17.24
CA SER A 102 5.30 4.13 17.34
C SER A 102 4.66 4.27 15.95
N ALA A 103 3.38 3.92 15.83
CA ALA A 103 2.64 4.06 14.58
C ALA A 103 2.64 5.52 14.06
N ALA A 104 2.64 6.51 14.97
CA ALA A 104 2.73 7.92 14.61
C ALA A 104 4.09 8.26 13.96
N GLN A 105 5.19 7.73 14.48
CA GLN A 105 6.52 7.91 13.92
C GLN A 105 6.62 7.21 12.56
N ALA A 106 6.17 5.97 12.46
CA ALA A 106 6.20 5.19 11.24
C ALA A 106 5.33 5.77 10.12
N ALA A 107 4.23 6.44 10.46
CA ALA A 107 3.37 7.09 9.48
C ALA A 107 4.01 8.30 8.79
N LEU A 108 5.04 8.90 9.42
CA LEU A 108 5.78 10.04 8.86
C LEU A 108 6.91 9.61 7.93
N GLU A 109 7.39 8.39 8.04
CA GLU A 109 8.53 7.88 7.28
C GLU A 109 8.10 6.85 6.24
N VAL A 110 8.52 7.06 5.00
CA VAL A 110 8.44 6.03 3.97
C VAL A 110 9.59 5.06 4.18
N ARG A 111 9.29 3.79 4.27
CA ARG A 111 10.26 2.71 4.41
C ARG A 111 10.18 1.76 3.23
N GLU A 112 11.32 1.26 2.83
CA GLU A 112 11.43 0.23 1.80
C GLU A 112 11.55 -1.15 2.45
N PHE A 113 10.85 -2.10 1.90
CA PHE A 113 10.91 -3.50 2.29
C PHE A 113 11.17 -4.39 1.07
N GLN A 114 12.17 -5.25 1.17
CA GLN A 114 12.50 -6.20 0.10
C GLN A 114 11.57 -7.40 0.14
N THR A 115 10.83 -7.61 -0.92
CA THR A 115 9.98 -8.77 -1.12
C THR A 115 10.55 -9.72 -2.16
N ARG A 116 9.96 -10.92 -2.31
CA ARG A 116 10.33 -11.85 -3.38
C ARG A 116 10.07 -11.30 -4.79
N ARG A 117 9.25 -10.26 -4.89
CA ARG A 117 8.86 -9.61 -6.15
C ARG A 117 9.51 -8.25 -6.37
N GLY A 118 10.44 -7.89 -5.52
CA GLY A 118 11.14 -6.62 -5.54
C GLY A 118 10.78 -5.71 -4.37
N PRO A 119 11.35 -4.51 -4.32
CA PRO A 119 11.12 -3.58 -3.22
C PRO A 119 9.71 -2.99 -3.25
N ILE A 120 9.13 -2.82 -2.06
CA ILE A 120 7.90 -2.05 -1.85
C ILE A 120 8.15 -0.93 -0.85
N GLU A 121 7.47 0.19 -1.04
CA GLU A 121 7.44 1.28 -0.08
C GLU A 121 6.17 1.17 0.79
N TYR A 122 6.30 1.43 2.08
CA TYR A 122 5.18 1.44 3.01
C TYR A 122 5.36 2.52 4.08
N ARG A 123 4.25 2.94 4.68
CA ARG A 123 4.19 3.99 5.72
C ARG A 123 3.57 3.46 7.00
N ARG A 124 3.99 2.31 7.43
CA ARG A 124 3.45 1.67 8.63
C ARG A 124 4.56 1.15 9.52
N ALA A 125 4.31 1.13 10.84
CA ALA A 125 5.21 0.48 11.76
C ALA A 125 5.39 -0.99 11.38
N ALA A 126 6.63 -1.39 11.22
CA ALA A 126 7.02 -2.79 11.09
C ALA A 126 7.97 -3.13 12.22
N ALA A 127 7.80 -4.30 12.79
CA ALA A 127 8.65 -4.82 13.85
C ALA A 127 9.42 -6.02 13.35
N ARG A 128 10.69 -6.12 13.72
CA ARG A 128 11.50 -7.31 13.50
C ARG A 128 11.74 -8.01 14.82
N CYS A 129 11.30 -9.24 14.93
CA CYS A 129 11.55 -10.03 16.11
C CYS A 129 13.06 -10.36 16.23
N PRO A 130 13.71 -10.05 17.36
CA PRO A 130 15.13 -10.36 17.56
C PRO A 130 15.37 -11.85 17.71
N ARG A 131 14.35 -12.62 18.13
CA ARG A 131 14.44 -14.06 18.38
C ARG A 131 14.27 -14.90 17.11
N CYS A 132 13.18 -14.70 16.35
CA CYS A 132 12.90 -15.47 15.14
C CYS A 132 13.27 -14.75 13.85
N ARG A 133 13.67 -13.47 13.94
CA ARG A 133 14.07 -12.58 12.83
C ARG A 133 12.97 -12.28 11.79
N ARG A 134 11.74 -12.68 12.05
CA ARG A 134 10.60 -12.40 11.19
C ARG A 134 10.15 -10.95 11.34
N ILE A 135 9.67 -10.37 10.24
CA ILE A 135 9.07 -9.05 10.21
C ILE A 135 7.55 -9.22 10.26
N PHE A 136 6.90 -8.40 11.07
CA PHE A 136 5.45 -8.35 11.19
C PHE A 136 4.98 -6.91 11.38
N PHE A 137 3.71 -6.67 11.15
CA PHE A 137 3.09 -5.38 11.36
C PHE A 137 2.28 -5.43 12.66
N PRO A 138 2.70 -4.72 13.71
CA PRO A 138 1.96 -4.70 14.97
C PRO A 138 0.58 -4.09 14.78
N ALA A 139 -0.43 -4.68 15.41
CA ALA A 139 -1.81 -4.20 15.38
C ALA A 139 -2.03 -3.02 16.34
#